data_83e282751d721b9b3c0ecf7a77ee65cf
#
_entry.id   83e282751d721b9b3c0ecf7a77ee65cf
#
_cell.length_a   1.000
_cell.length_b   1.000
_cell.length_c   1.000
_cell.angle_alpha   90.00
_cell.angle_beta   90.00
_cell.angle_gamma   90.00
#
_symmetry.space_group_name_H-M   'P 1'
#
loop_
_entity.id
_entity.type
_entity.pdbx_description
1 polymer ?
#
loop_
_entity_poly.entity_id
_entity_poly.type
_entity_poly.pdbx_seq_one_letter_code
_entity_poly.pdbx_strand_id
1 'polypeptide(L)'
;GETLDEVLLEEGVHHHDGLLNVNGIFDNRFDVILTNPPFGAHVDKDLKITEADKFTDEAKIKLYTKRYGDAYLDALKQVNDHIGESILSLYETGAMSGLTEVLFIERCLNLLKPGGRMGIVLPEGVLNNTNLQKIRDFVESKAKIMLVVSIPQDVFIASGATVKPSLLFFRKFTEEEATLYATITDNARAEAVAPYLSELEDIDLKLATRGKDAVSKEDKKRLKIRRKDIETIIETETKKLVKERFDYQIPIAEVQKAGISTTGAPIENELLPLETEYTEYRKEHSLWMQKAKQITYTLDKNGNIIRMHN
;
A
#
# COMPACT_ATOMS: atom_id res chain seq x y z
N GLY A 1 27.72 6.05 26.70
CA GLY A 1 26.68 6.49 25.80
C GLY A 1 26.44 5.37 24.82
N GLU A 2 25.17 5.00 24.67
CA GLU A 2 24.76 4.01 23.67
C GLU A 2 25.19 4.51 22.30
N THR A 3 25.74 3.60 21.50
CA THR A 3 26.09 3.91 20.12
C THR A 3 24.82 4.01 19.28
N LEU A 4 24.86 4.76 18.18
CA LEU A 4 23.74 4.88 17.24
C LEU A 4 23.24 3.50 16.78
N ASP A 5 24.16 2.55 16.64
CA ASP A 5 23.87 1.19 16.20
C ASP A 5 23.11 0.38 17.26
N GLU A 6 23.39 0.58 18.55
CA GLU A 6 22.65 -0.06 19.65
C GLU A 6 21.21 0.46 19.70
N VAL A 7 21.01 1.77 19.57
CA VAL A 7 19.67 2.37 19.54
C VAL A 7 18.87 1.91 18.33
N LEU A 8 19.49 1.79 17.16
CA LEU A 8 18.83 1.28 15.94
C LEU A 8 18.53 -0.22 16.01
N LEU A 9 19.39 -1.01 16.66
CA LEU A 9 19.16 -2.45 16.86
C LEU A 9 18.04 -2.71 17.88
N GLU A 10 17.96 -1.96 18.97
CA GLU A 10 16.85 -2.04 19.92
C GLU A 10 15.52 -1.62 19.31
N GLU A 11 15.54 -0.62 18.41
CA GLU A 11 14.35 -0.16 17.70
C GLU A 11 13.94 -1.06 16.54
N GLY A 12 14.83 -1.91 16.05
CA GLY A 12 14.67 -2.66 14.78
C GLY A 12 14.17 -4.10 14.92
N VAL A 13 14.18 -4.69 16.11
CA VAL A 13 13.78 -6.09 16.31
C VAL A 13 12.67 -6.17 17.36
N HIS A 14 11.43 -6.13 16.90
CA HIS A 14 10.27 -6.31 17.76
C HIS A 14 9.54 -7.60 17.41
N HIS A 15 9.25 -8.42 18.44
CA HIS A 15 8.35 -9.55 18.35
C HIS A 15 6.91 -9.05 18.57
N HIS A 16 6.38 -8.32 17.60
CA HIS A 16 5.01 -7.87 17.61
C HIS A 16 4.30 -8.29 16.34
N ASP A 17 2.98 -8.17 16.32
CA ASP A 17 2.22 -8.28 15.10
C ASP A 17 2.71 -7.21 14.11
N GLY A 18 3.21 -7.66 12.96
CA GLY A 18 3.77 -6.75 11.93
C GLY A 18 2.75 -5.76 11.34
N LEU A 19 1.48 -5.99 11.60
CA LEU A 19 0.37 -5.12 11.16
C LEU A 19 0.06 -4.00 12.15
N LEU A 20 0.66 -3.96 13.34
CA LEU A 20 0.47 -2.90 14.32
C LEU A 20 1.63 -1.91 14.34
N ASN A 21 1.33 -0.66 14.66
CA ASN A 21 2.37 0.31 14.98
C ASN A 21 3.03 -0.07 16.29
N VAL A 22 4.35 0.09 16.35
CA VAL A 22 5.17 -0.12 17.55
C VAL A 22 6.19 1.01 17.67
N ASN A 23 6.89 1.07 18.81
CA ASN A 23 7.98 2.02 18.96
C ASN A 23 8.99 1.85 17.83
N GLY A 24 9.29 2.95 17.14
CA GLY A 24 10.23 2.94 16.04
C GLY A 24 9.68 2.46 14.68
N ILE A 25 8.55 1.77 14.60
CA ILE A 25 7.94 1.28 13.35
C ILE A 25 6.50 1.78 13.28
N PHE A 26 6.30 2.92 12.61
CA PHE A 26 5.01 3.57 12.47
C PHE A 26 4.90 4.35 11.15
N ASP A 27 3.72 4.85 10.86
CA ASP A 27 3.35 5.44 9.59
C ASP A 27 4.22 6.63 9.19
N ASN A 28 4.48 6.77 7.88
CA ASN A 28 5.26 7.85 7.26
C ASN A 28 6.70 7.99 7.80
N ARG A 29 7.33 6.89 8.22
CA ARG A 29 8.69 6.94 8.78
C ARG A 29 9.80 6.59 7.81
N PHE A 30 9.57 5.66 6.90
CA PHE A 30 10.62 5.05 6.10
C PHE A 30 10.73 5.63 4.69
N ASP A 31 11.96 5.77 4.20
CA ASP A 31 12.25 6.21 2.83
C ASP A 31 12.25 5.01 1.86
N VAL A 32 12.65 3.82 2.34
CA VAL A 32 12.71 2.57 1.57
C VAL A 32 12.25 1.40 2.42
N ILE A 33 11.44 0.53 1.82
CA ILE A 33 11.04 -0.75 2.42
C ILE A 33 11.33 -1.87 1.42
N LEU A 34 11.98 -2.93 1.90
CA LEU A 34 12.13 -4.19 1.18
C LEU A 34 11.53 -5.30 2.03
N THR A 35 10.61 -6.08 1.46
CA THR A 35 9.88 -7.09 2.25
C THR A 35 9.48 -8.31 1.43
N ASN A 36 9.42 -9.44 2.12
CA ASN A 36 8.84 -10.69 1.65
C ASN A 36 7.82 -11.15 2.70
N PRO A 37 6.54 -10.72 2.59
CA PRO A 37 5.52 -11.08 3.57
C PRO A 37 5.18 -12.57 3.48
N PRO A 38 4.59 -13.15 4.54
CA PRO A 38 4.04 -14.52 4.47
C PRO A 38 2.96 -14.62 3.39
N PHE A 39 2.96 -15.71 2.61
CA PHE A 39 1.99 -15.93 1.53
C PHE A 39 0.87 -16.86 1.94
N GLY A 40 -0.35 -16.58 1.45
CA GLY A 40 -1.51 -17.47 1.56
C GLY A 40 -2.09 -17.61 2.96
N ALA A 41 -1.51 -16.97 3.95
CA ALA A 41 -2.10 -16.91 5.29
C ALA A 41 -3.26 -15.91 5.32
N HIS A 42 -4.26 -16.19 6.14
CA HIS A 42 -5.34 -15.26 6.41
C HIS A 42 -5.23 -14.74 7.84
N VAL A 43 -5.39 -13.44 7.98
CA VAL A 43 -5.62 -12.82 9.30
C VAL A 43 -7.05 -13.10 9.71
N ASP A 44 -7.22 -13.70 10.89
CA ASP A 44 -8.54 -14.01 11.43
C ASP A 44 -9.31 -12.70 11.70
N LYS A 45 -10.58 -12.68 11.32
CA LYS A 45 -11.48 -11.55 11.58
C LYS A 45 -11.66 -11.27 13.07
N ASP A 46 -11.50 -12.31 13.89
CA ASP A 46 -11.62 -12.23 15.34
C ASP A 46 -10.29 -11.88 16.02
N LEU A 47 -9.19 -11.77 15.27
CA LEU A 47 -7.90 -11.30 15.79
C LEU A 47 -8.01 -9.82 16.17
N LYS A 48 -7.95 -9.56 17.47
CA LYS A 48 -8.18 -8.24 18.04
C LYS A 48 -6.89 -7.62 18.56
N ILE A 49 -6.86 -6.30 18.51
CA ILE A 49 -5.87 -5.50 19.22
C ILE A 49 -6.16 -5.65 20.72
N THR A 50 -5.15 -5.99 21.51
CA THR A 50 -5.29 -6.33 22.93
C THR A 50 -4.68 -5.28 23.83
N GLU A 51 -4.97 -5.32 25.12
CA GLU A 51 -4.31 -4.47 26.12
C GLU A 51 -2.78 -4.68 26.17
N ALA A 52 -2.28 -5.86 25.73
CA ALA A 52 -0.85 -6.12 25.65
C ALA A 52 -0.15 -5.33 24.52
N ASP A 53 -0.90 -4.92 23.51
CA ASP A 53 -0.39 -4.13 22.37
C ASP A 53 -0.32 -2.63 22.70
N LYS A 54 -0.92 -2.23 23.82
CA LYS A 54 -1.05 -0.83 24.23
C LYS A 54 0.30 -0.22 24.60
N PHE A 55 0.53 0.98 24.13
CA PHE A 55 1.68 1.79 24.54
C PHE A 55 1.48 2.32 25.97
N THR A 56 2.25 1.80 26.92
CA THR A 56 2.12 2.13 28.36
C THR A 56 3.43 2.61 28.99
N ASP A 57 4.58 2.44 28.33
CA ASP A 57 5.88 2.87 28.85
C ASP A 57 6.04 4.39 28.72
N GLU A 58 5.79 5.12 29.80
CA GLU A 58 5.84 6.58 29.81
C GLU A 58 7.23 7.15 29.44
N ALA A 59 8.32 6.46 29.81
CA ALA A 59 9.67 6.90 29.49
C ALA A 59 9.92 6.81 27.98
N LYS A 60 9.52 5.70 27.35
CA LYS A 60 9.58 5.54 25.89
C LYS A 60 8.65 6.52 25.19
N ILE A 61 7.42 6.68 25.65
CA ILE A 61 6.46 7.64 25.08
C ILE A 61 7.09 9.05 25.07
N LYS A 62 7.65 9.48 26.19
CA LYS A 62 8.30 10.79 26.28
C LYS A 62 9.50 10.92 25.34
N LEU A 63 10.33 9.88 25.26
CA LEU A 63 11.51 9.83 24.37
C LEU A 63 11.11 9.94 22.91
N TYR A 64 10.17 9.12 22.48
CA TYR A 64 9.73 9.05 21.08
C TYR A 64 8.93 10.29 20.67
N THR A 65 8.09 10.83 21.57
CA THR A 65 7.38 12.09 21.32
C THR A 65 8.38 13.25 21.13
N LYS A 66 9.44 13.31 21.95
CA LYS A 66 10.49 14.30 21.76
C LYS A 66 11.22 14.15 20.42
N ARG A 67 11.41 12.91 19.95
CA ARG A 67 12.16 12.58 18.72
C ARG A 67 11.33 12.76 17.45
N TYR A 68 10.07 12.38 17.47
CA TYR A 68 9.22 12.24 16.28
C TYR A 68 7.96 13.12 16.30
N GLY A 69 7.65 13.77 17.42
CA GLY A 69 6.52 14.69 17.53
C GLY A 69 5.15 14.05 17.29
N ASP A 70 4.30 14.76 16.57
CA ASP A 70 2.90 14.37 16.35
C ASP A 70 2.76 13.04 15.59
N ALA A 71 3.68 12.73 14.69
CA ALA A 71 3.66 11.47 13.95
C ALA A 71 3.71 10.23 14.87
N TYR A 72 4.47 10.33 15.98
CA TYR A 72 4.49 9.27 16.98
C TYR A 72 3.22 9.26 17.83
N LEU A 73 2.67 10.43 18.18
CA LEU A 73 1.41 10.52 18.93
C LEU A 73 0.24 9.93 18.13
N ASP A 74 0.21 10.13 16.83
CA ASP A 74 -0.79 9.52 15.95
C ASP A 74 -0.62 7.99 15.85
N ALA A 75 0.64 7.51 15.85
CA ALA A 75 0.92 6.08 15.92
C ALA A 75 0.42 5.42 17.21
N LEU A 76 0.55 6.12 18.34
CA LEU A 76 -0.01 5.67 19.63
C LEU A 76 -1.54 5.54 19.55
N LYS A 77 -2.20 6.57 19.02
CA LYS A 77 -3.67 6.58 18.89
C LYS A 77 -4.17 5.43 18.03
N GLN A 78 -3.50 5.14 16.91
CA GLN A 78 -3.88 4.02 16.02
C GLN A 78 -4.01 2.70 16.79
N VAL A 79 -3.17 2.46 17.80
CA VAL A 79 -3.24 1.24 18.60
C VAL A 79 -4.13 1.44 19.84
N ASN A 80 -3.87 2.49 20.64
CA ASN A 80 -4.51 2.66 21.93
C ASN A 80 -6.02 2.91 21.84
N ASP A 81 -6.47 3.61 20.80
CA ASP A 81 -7.89 3.94 20.60
C ASP A 81 -8.70 2.79 19.98
N HIS A 82 -8.01 1.76 19.45
CA HIS A 82 -8.64 0.62 18.78
C HIS A 82 -8.55 -0.71 19.57
N ILE A 83 -8.20 -0.64 20.88
CA ILE A 83 -8.17 -1.83 21.74
C ILE A 83 -9.53 -2.52 21.74
N GLY A 84 -9.54 -3.85 21.48
CA GLY A 84 -10.74 -4.66 21.34
C GLY A 84 -11.34 -4.73 19.95
N GLU A 85 -10.88 -3.92 19.02
CA GLU A 85 -11.26 -3.97 17.61
C GLU A 85 -10.44 -5.00 16.84
N SER A 86 -10.95 -5.43 15.68
CA SER A 86 -10.19 -6.32 14.79
C SER A 86 -9.01 -5.59 14.17
N ILE A 87 -7.85 -6.25 14.06
CA ILE A 87 -6.69 -5.70 13.35
C ILE A 87 -7.04 -5.33 11.90
N LEU A 88 -7.95 -6.09 11.26
CA LEU A 88 -8.40 -5.81 9.89
C LEU A 88 -9.09 -4.44 9.76
N SER A 89 -9.70 -3.92 10.83
CA SER A 89 -10.38 -2.60 10.80
C SER A 89 -9.42 -1.42 10.64
N LEU A 90 -8.12 -1.61 10.92
CA LEU A 90 -7.09 -0.60 10.70
C LEU A 90 -6.73 -0.39 9.23
N TYR A 91 -7.19 -1.29 8.34
CA TYR A 91 -6.80 -1.32 6.94
C TYR A 91 -8.00 -1.22 6.01
N GLU A 92 -7.91 -0.37 5.00
CA GLU A 92 -8.89 -0.29 3.90
C GLU A 92 -8.94 -1.63 3.14
N THR A 93 -7.78 -2.24 2.89
CA THR A 93 -7.67 -3.55 2.25
C THR A 93 -8.21 -4.68 3.12
N GLY A 94 -8.28 -4.51 4.43
CA GLY A 94 -8.87 -5.48 5.38
C GLY A 94 -10.35 -5.74 5.13
N ALA A 95 -11.08 -4.76 4.60
CA ALA A 95 -12.47 -4.93 4.15
C ALA A 95 -12.57 -5.68 2.79
N MET A 96 -11.50 -5.72 2.01
CA MET A 96 -11.45 -6.32 0.67
C MET A 96 -10.91 -7.75 0.71
N SER A 97 -9.91 -8.01 1.55
CA SER A 97 -9.23 -9.30 1.66
C SER A 97 -8.59 -9.47 3.04
N GLY A 98 -8.66 -10.68 3.59
CA GLY A 98 -7.92 -11.04 4.81
C GLY A 98 -6.56 -11.68 4.54
N LEU A 99 -6.10 -11.72 3.29
CA LEU A 99 -4.78 -12.27 2.92
C LEU A 99 -3.66 -11.44 3.52
N THR A 100 -2.71 -12.08 4.17
CA THR A 100 -1.59 -11.41 4.85
C THR A 100 -0.76 -10.56 3.88
N GLU A 101 -0.39 -11.11 2.73
CA GLU A 101 0.36 -10.39 1.70
C GLU A 101 -0.35 -9.12 1.20
N VAL A 102 -1.68 -9.13 1.15
CA VAL A 102 -2.49 -7.95 0.76
C VAL A 102 -2.43 -6.88 1.85
N LEU A 103 -2.60 -7.26 3.11
CA LEU A 103 -2.53 -6.33 4.24
C LEU A 103 -1.13 -5.71 4.37
N PHE A 104 -0.08 -6.48 4.10
CA PHE A 104 1.30 -5.98 4.10
C PHE A 104 1.58 -4.97 2.98
N ILE A 105 0.88 -5.03 1.84
CA ILE A 105 0.99 -3.98 0.82
C ILE A 105 0.56 -2.63 1.42
N GLU A 106 -0.63 -2.57 2.03
CA GLU A 106 -1.12 -1.33 2.65
C GLU A 106 -0.27 -0.94 3.86
N ARG A 107 0.07 -1.90 4.73
CA ARG A 107 0.96 -1.64 5.87
C ARG A 107 2.25 -0.95 5.46
N CYS A 108 2.92 -1.47 4.44
CA CYS A 108 4.16 -0.88 3.95
C CYS A 108 3.94 0.48 3.28
N LEU A 109 2.83 0.66 2.55
CA LEU A 109 2.46 1.97 2.01
C LEU A 109 2.26 3.01 3.12
N ASN A 110 1.61 2.61 4.23
CA ASN A 110 1.42 3.50 5.38
C ASN A 110 2.74 3.85 6.06
N LEU A 111 3.64 2.88 6.20
CA LEU A 111 4.98 3.08 6.78
C LEU A 111 5.90 3.97 5.94
N LEU A 112 5.70 4.01 4.62
CA LEU A 112 6.50 4.84 3.72
C LEU A 112 6.14 6.32 3.86
N LYS A 113 7.17 7.18 3.84
CA LYS A 113 7.00 8.62 3.61
C LYS A 113 6.43 8.89 2.22
N PRO A 114 5.77 10.03 1.98
CA PRO A 114 5.47 10.49 0.63
C PRO A 114 6.73 10.48 -0.24
N GLY A 115 6.63 9.87 -1.44
CA GLY A 115 7.78 9.66 -2.33
C GLY A 115 8.71 8.50 -1.95
N GLY A 116 8.47 7.81 -0.84
CA GLY A 116 9.21 6.62 -0.42
C GLY A 116 9.01 5.44 -1.37
N ARG A 117 9.97 4.52 -1.42
CA ARG A 117 10.03 3.40 -2.37
C ARG A 117 9.92 2.07 -1.68
N MET A 118 9.29 1.13 -2.36
CA MET A 118 9.11 -0.23 -1.85
C MET A 118 9.46 -1.27 -2.91
N GLY A 119 10.11 -2.35 -2.47
CA GLY A 119 10.19 -3.61 -3.19
C GLY A 119 9.52 -4.71 -2.36
N ILE A 120 8.56 -5.40 -2.94
CA ILE A 120 7.83 -6.48 -2.28
C ILE A 120 7.80 -7.73 -3.15
N VAL A 121 8.00 -8.88 -2.52
CA VAL A 121 7.76 -10.18 -3.15
C VAL A 121 6.31 -10.56 -2.94
N LEU A 122 5.60 -10.90 -4.01
CA LEU A 122 4.18 -11.24 -3.97
C LEU A 122 3.90 -12.50 -4.77
N PRO A 123 2.88 -13.31 -4.38
CA PRO A 123 2.32 -14.30 -5.28
C PRO A 123 1.82 -13.65 -6.57
N GLU A 124 2.11 -14.25 -7.71
CA GLU A 124 1.63 -13.74 -9.02
C GLU A 124 0.10 -13.54 -9.04
N GLY A 125 -0.64 -14.35 -8.27
CA GLY A 125 -2.08 -14.23 -8.11
C GLY A 125 -2.56 -12.85 -7.62
N VAL A 126 -1.75 -12.11 -6.87
CA VAL A 126 -2.09 -10.74 -6.46
C VAL A 126 -2.16 -9.81 -7.67
N LEU A 127 -1.30 -10.05 -8.67
CA LEU A 127 -1.19 -9.20 -9.86
C LEU A 127 -2.18 -9.58 -10.97
N ASN A 128 -2.64 -10.84 -11.05
CA ASN A 128 -3.44 -11.34 -12.17
C ASN A 128 -4.84 -11.86 -11.79
N ASN A 129 -5.13 -12.18 -10.52
CA ASN A 129 -6.44 -12.69 -10.13
C ASN A 129 -7.50 -11.57 -10.18
N THR A 130 -8.62 -11.84 -10.87
CA THR A 130 -9.74 -10.88 -11.00
C THR A 130 -10.37 -10.53 -9.65
N ASN A 131 -10.40 -11.45 -8.69
CA ASN A 131 -10.95 -11.19 -7.36
C ASN A 131 -10.13 -10.17 -6.56
N LEU A 132 -8.86 -9.95 -6.93
CA LEU A 132 -7.96 -8.99 -6.32
C LEU A 132 -7.80 -7.68 -7.11
N GLN A 133 -8.70 -7.44 -8.09
CA GLN A 133 -8.66 -6.18 -8.86
C GLN A 133 -8.73 -4.94 -7.98
N LYS A 134 -9.57 -4.97 -6.94
CA LYS A 134 -9.70 -3.84 -6.00
C LYS A 134 -8.38 -3.52 -5.27
N ILE A 135 -7.55 -4.54 -5.02
CA ILE A 135 -6.25 -4.35 -4.39
C ILE A 135 -5.28 -3.65 -5.35
N ARG A 136 -5.30 -4.03 -6.62
CA ARG A 136 -4.49 -3.35 -7.65
C ARG A 136 -4.94 -1.90 -7.82
N ASP A 137 -6.25 -1.66 -7.89
CA ASP A 137 -6.83 -0.31 -7.94
C ASP A 137 -6.41 0.52 -6.70
N PHE A 138 -6.40 -0.10 -5.52
CA PHE A 138 -5.93 0.54 -4.28
C PHE A 138 -4.44 0.95 -4.40
N VAL A 139 -3.56 0.05 -4.84
CA VAL A 139 -2.13 0.36 -5.03
C VAL A 139 -1.94 1.49 -6.04
N GLU A 140 -2.60 1.42 -7.20
CA GLU A 140 -2.55 2.44 -8.25
C GLU A 140 -3.06 3.81 -7.77
N SER A 141 -3.95 3.84 -6.78
CA SER A 141 -4.48 5.09 -6.19
C SER A 141 -3.54 5.74 -5.16
N LYS A 142 -2.49 5.05 -4.73
CA LYS A 142 -1.57 5.51 -3.67
C LYS A 142 -0.11 5.59 -4.12
N ALA A 143 0.25 4.88 -5.20
CA ALA A 143 1.64 4.73 -5.61
C ALA A 143 1.78 4.59 -7.13
N LYS A 144 2.94 4.98 -7.66
CA LYS A 144 3.37 4.65 -9.01
C LYS A 144 4.13 3.34 -9.03
N ILE A 145 3.73 2.43 -9.90
CA ILE A 145 4.46 1.18 -10.14
C ILE A 145 5.73 1.51 -10.92
N MET A 146 6.86 1.11 -10.38
CA MET A 146 8.19 1.41 -10.94
C MET A 146 8.71 0.29 -11.83
N LEU A 147 8.45 -0.97 -11.45
CA LEU A 147 8.89 -2.16 -12.15
C LEU A 147 8.08 -3.37 -11.64
N VAL A 148 7.71 -4.25 -12.54
CA VAL A 148 7.19 -5.59 -12.21
C VAL A 148 8.13 -6.62 -12.81
N VAL A 149 8.60 -7.58 -12.00
CA VAL A 149 9.44 -8.69 -12.46
C VAL A 149 8.75 -10.01 -12.14
N SER A 150 8.42 -10.78 -13.17
CA SER A 150 8.00 -12.17 -13.02
C SER A 150 9.24 -13.03 -12.82
N ILE A 151 9.30 -13.80 -11.73
CA ILE A 151 10.40 -14.69 -11.42
C ILE A 151 9.94 -16.15 -11.42
N PRO A 152 10.82 -17.12 -11.70
CA PRO A 152 10.44 -18.51 -11.81
C PRO A 152 9.93 -19.09 -10.48
N GLN A 153 9.04 -20.05 -10.56
CA GLN A 153 8.49 -20.77 -9.41
C GLN A 153 9.58 -21.49 -8.59
N ASP A 154 10.66 -21.86 -9.24
CA ASP A 154 11.78 -22.60 -8.68
C ASP A 154 12.38 -21.95 -7.42
N VAL A 155 12.31 -20.63 -7.33
CA VAL A 155 12.88 -19.83 -6.24
C VAL A 155 12.41 -20.28 -4.85
N PHE A 156 11.17 -20.75 -4.73
CA PHE A 156 10.57 -21.15 -3.46
C PHE A 156 10.35 -22.66 -3.31
N ILE A 157 10.59 -23.47 -4.35
CA ILE A 157 10.39 -24.92 -4.28
C ILE A 157 11.32 -25.54 -3.23
N ALA A 158 12.58 -25.13 -3.17
CA ALA A 158 13.54 -25.62 -2.18
C ALA A 158 13.11 -25.32 -0.73
N SER A 159 12.31 -24.28 -0.50
CA SER A 159 11.73 -23.93 0.81
C SER A 159 10.33 -24.52 1.04
N GLY A 160 9.84 -25.36 0.13
CA GLY A 160 8.55 -26.05 0.25
C GLY A 160 7.33 -25.30 -0.27
N ALA A 161 7.52 -24.13 -0.88
CA ALA A 161 6.42 -23.36 -1.47
C ALA A 161 6.34 -23.57 -2.98
N THR A 162 5.12 -23.79 -3.51
CA THR A 162 4.84 -24.03 -4.94
C THR A 162 4.21 -22.82 -5.63
N VAL A 163 4.40 -21.64 -5.08
CA VAL A 163 3.83 -20.39 -5.60
C VAL A 163 4.79 -19.74 -6.58
N LYS A 164 4.30 -19.33 -7.75
CA LYS A 164 5.08 -18.48 -8.67
C LYS A 164 5.10 -17.05 -8.10
N PRO A 165 6.27 -16.50 -7.76
CA PRO A 165 6.37 -15.16 -7.20
C PRO A 165 6.58 -14.11 -8.29
N SER A 166 6.31 -12.86 -7.91
CA SER A 166 6.67 -11.67 -8.67
C SER A 166 7.30 -10.65 -7.74
N LEU A 167 8.22 -9.85 -8.27
CA LEU A 167 8.75 -8.69 -7.55
C LEU A 167 7.98 -7.47 -8.04
N LEU A 168 7.37 -6.75 -7.12
CA LEU A 168 6.69 -5.49 -7.39
C LEU A 168 7.47 -4.35 -6.74
N PHE A 169 7.89 -3.39 -7.56
CA PHE A 169 8.53 -2.17 -7.09
C PHE A 169 7.61 -0.99 -7.33
N PHE A 170 7.37 -0.19 -6.32
CA PHE A 170 6.58 1.02 -6.45
C PHE A 170 7.09 2.16 -5.55
N ARG A 171 6.65 3.37 -5.88
CA ARG A 171 6.93 4.58 -5.13
C ARG A 171 5.61 5.18 -4.66
N LYS A 172 5.45 5.36 -3.35
CA LYS A 172 4.32 6.09 -2.79
C LYS A 172 4.23 7.48 -3.42
N PHE A 173 3.05 7.95 -3.73
CA PHE A 173 2.87 9.30 -4.25
C PHE A 173 3.55 10.33 -3.35
N THR A 174 4.11 11.38 -3.95
CA THR A 174 4.43 12.60 -3.21
C THR A 174 3.12 13.30 -2.83
N GLU A 175 3.18 14.30 -1.97
CA GLU A 175 1.99 15.08 -1.61
C GLU A 175 1.37 15.77 -2.83
N GLU A 176 2.22 16.28 -3.73
CA GLU A 176 1.78 16.90 -4.98
C GLU A 176 1.12 15.88 -5.92
N GLU A 177 1.70 14.69 -6.05
CA GLU A 177 1.13 13.62 -6.88
C GLU A 177 -0.18 13.10 -6.31
N ALA A 178 -0.30 12.96 -4.99
CA ALA A 178 -1.53 12.56 -4.34
C ALA A 178 -2.65 13.59 -4.57
N THR A 179 -2.32 14.88 -4.45
CA THR A 179 -3.25 15.98 -4.73
C THR A 179 -3.66 16.00 -6.21
N LEU A 180 -2.70 15.83 -7.11
CA LEU A 180 -2.98 15.77 -8.55
C LEU A 180 -3.88 14.57 -8.90
N TYR A 181 -3.57 13.39 -8.37
CA TYR A 181 -4.36 12.18 -8.60
C TYR A 181 -5.80 12.33 -8.07
N ALA A 182 -5.98 12.89 -6.88
CA ALA A 182 -7.28 13.18 -6.32
C ALA A 182 -8.08 14.16 -7.21
N THR A 183 -7.44 15.25 -7.64
CA THR A 183 -8.08 16.25 -8.52
C THR A 183 -8.50 15.63 -9.86
N ILE A 184 -7.63 14.79 -10.46
CA ILE A 184 -7.95 14.09 -11.70
C ILE A 184 -9.14 13.14 -11.50
N THR A 185 -9.15 12.41 -10.37
CA THR A 185 -10.20 11.46 -10.03
C THR A 185 -11.55 12.16 -9.83
N ASP A 186 -11.57 13.27 -9.08
CA ASP A 186 -12.78 14.05 -8.86
C ASP A 186 -13.35 14.61 -10.17
N ASN A 187 -12.50 15.17 -11.02
CA ASN A 187 -12.90 15.68 -12.32
C ASN A 187 -13.40 14.57 -13.26
N ALA A 188 -12.71 13.43 -13.30
CA ALA A 188 -13.11 12.27 -14.09
C ALA A 188 -14.45 11.71 -13.62
N ARG A 189 -14.67 11.65 -12.30
CA ARG A 189 -15.94 11.22 -11.72
C ARG A 189 -17.07 12.18 -12.05
N ALA A 190 -16.86 13.48 -11.92
CA ALA A 190 -17.84 14.49 -12.27
C ALA A 190 -18.26 14.38 -13.75
N GLU A 191 -17.30 14.18 -14.64
CA GLU A 191 -17.55 13.99 -16.09
C GLU A 191 -18.33 12.70 -16.35
N ALA A 192 -17.94 11.58 -15.71
CA ALA A 192 -18.62 10.30 -15.86
C ALA A 192 -20.05 10.30 -15.30
N VAL A 193 -20.31 11.08 -14.26
CA VAL A 193 -21.66 11.23 -13.64
C VAL A 193 -22.57 12.11 -14.47
N ALA A 194 -22.04 13.15 -15.12
CA ALA A 194 -22.83 14.18 -15.78
C ALA A 194 -23.95 13.66 -16.71
N PRO A 195 -23.73 12.61 -17.55
CA PRO A 195 -24.80 12.07 -18.42
C PRO A 195 -25.95 11.41 -17.65
N TYR A 196 -25.71 10.98 -16.41
CA TYR A 196 -26.64 10.20 -15.60
C TYR A 196 -27.24 10.98 -14.43
N LEU A 197 -26.83 12.23 -14.21
CA LEU A 197 -27.18 13.00 -13.02
C LEU A 197 -28.70 13.10 -12.84
N SER A 198 -29.43 13.49 -13.87
CA SER A 198 -30.89 13.62 -13.82
C SER A 198 -31.60 12.28 -13.58
N GLU A 199 -31.10 11.19 -14.17
CA GLU A 199 -31.65 9.85 -13.97
C GLU A 199 -31.42 9.37 -12.54
N LEU A 200 -30.21 9.61 -11.97
CA LEU A 200 -29.91 9.25 -10.59
C LEU A 200 -30.77 10.04 -9.60
N GLU A 201 -30.96 11.34 -9.82
CA GLU A 201 -31.84 12.20 -9.00
C GLU A 201 -33.27 11.69 -9.01
N ASP A 202 -33.83 11.35 -10.19
CA ASP A 202 -35.17 10.78 -10.33
C ASP A 202 -35.30 9.43 -9.62
N ILE A 203 -34.31 8.55 -9.78
CA ILE A 203 -34.26 7.24 -9.10
C ILE A 203 -34.24 7.45 -7.58
N ASP A 204 -33.38 8.30 -7.08
CA ASP A 204 -33.22 8.53 -5.63
C ASP A 204 -34.48 9.18 -5.05
N LEU A 205 -35.12 10.11 -5.76
CA LEU A 205 -36.42 10.70 -5.39
C LEU A 205 -37.51 9.61 -5.28
N LYS A 206 -37.66 8.76 -6.31
CA LYS A 206 -38.62 7.65 -6.32
C LYS A 206 -38.37 6.63 -5.21
N LEU A 207 -37.10 6.30 -4.92
CA LEU A 207 -36.74 5.39 -3.85
C LEU A 207 -37.00 5.96 -2.44
N ALA A 208 -36.86 7.28 -2.28
CA ALA A 208 -37.09 7.99 -1.03
C ALA A 208 -38.58 8.22 -0.73
N THR A 209 -39.45 8.27 -1.76
CA THR A 209 -40.88 8.55 -1.62
C THR A 209 -41.57 7.47 -0.79
N ARG A 210 -42.36 7.90 0.18
CA ARG A 210 -43.10 7.04 1.12
C ARG A 210 -44.62 7.35 1.06
N GLY A 211 -45.42 6.45 1.59
CA GLY A 211 -46.89 6.64 1.65
C GLY A 211 -47.58 6.23 0.36
N LYS A 212 -48.68 6.96 0.00
CA LYS A 212 -49.51 6.61 -1.13
C LYS A 212 -48.85 6.79 -2.50
N ASP A 213 -47.84 7.68 -2.55
CA ASP A 213 -47.09 7.97 -3.78
C ASP A 213 -45.82 7.12 -3.92
N ALA A 214 -45.59 6.18 -3.01
CA ALA A 214 -44.48 5.30 -3.07
C ALA A 214 -44.58 4.28 -4.23
N VAL A 215 -43.49 4.10 -4.97
CA VAL A 215 -43.44 3.11 -6.04
C VAL A 215 -43.60 1.69 -5.50
N SER A 216 -44.08 0.77 -6.34
CA SER A 216 -44.27 -0.63 -5.98
C SER A 216 -42.97 -1.31 -5.50
N LYS A 217 -43.09 -2.44 -4.80
CA LYS A 217 -41.92 -3.24 -4.37
C LYS A 217 -41.08 -3.71 -5.59
N GLU A 218 -41.77 -4.06 -6.67
CA GLU A 218 -41.11 -4.51 -7.90
C GLU A 218 -40.36 -3.37 -8.58
N ASP A 219 -40.99 -2.20 -8.69
CA ASP A 219 -40.33 -1.03 -9.25
C ASP A 219 -39.13 -0.57 -8.40
N LYS A 220 -39.25 -0.62 -7.06
CA LYS A 220 -38.11 -0.37 -6.17
C LYS A 220 -36.95 -1.31 -6.46
N LYS A 221 -37.22 -2.59 -6.73
CA LYS A 221 -36.17 -3.54 -7.09
C LYS A 221 -35.51 -3.18 -8.44
N ARG A 222 -36.33 -2.84 -9.45
CA ARG A 222 -35.85 -2.39 -10.77
C ARG A 222 -35.00 -1.13 -10.67
N LEU A 223 -35.46 -0.13 -9.93
CA LEU A 223 -34.74 1.12 -9.72
C LEU A 223 -33.38 0.90 -9.03
N LYS A 224 -33.33 0.05 -8.00
CA LYS A 224 -32.06 -0.30 -7.33
C LYS A 224 -31.08 -1.00 -8.26
N ILE A 225 -31.57 -1.90 -9.12
CA ILE A 225 -30.72 -2.55 -10.14
C ILE A 225 -30.19 -1.50 -11.11
N ARG A 226 -31.06 -0.68 -11.67
CA ARG A 226 -30.67 0.37 -12.62
C ARG A 226 -29.66 1.36 -12.01
N ARG A 227 -29.88 1.78 -10.75
CA ARG A 227 -28.92 2.62 -10.02
C ARG A 227 -27.54 1.97 -9.91
N LYS A 228 -27.51 0.70 -9.56
CA LYS A 228 -26.25 -0.07 -9.48
C LYS A 228 -25.56 -0.20 -10.83
N ASP A 229 -26.32 -0.42 -11.91
CA ASP A 229 -25.78 -0.49 -13.27
C ASP A 229 -25.14 0.84 -13.67
N ILE A 230 -25.81 1.97 -13.40
CA ILE A 230 -25.26 3.31 -13.64
C ILE A 230 -24.00 3.53 -12.80
N GLU A 231 -23.98 3.17 -11.52
CA GLU A 231 -22.79 3.27 -10.67
C GLU A 231 -21.60 2.48 -11.24
N THR A 232 -21.87 1.28 -11.76
CA THR A 232 -20.82 0.45 -12.39
C THR A 232 -20.26 1.11 -13.67
N ILE A 233 -21.13 1.73 -14.48
CA ILE A 233 -20.72 2.47 -15.68
C ILE A 233 -19.86 3.67 -15.28
N ILE A 234 -20.31 4.45 -14.29
CA ILE A 234 -19.59 5.63 -13.78
C ILE A 234 -18.21 5.23 -13.25
N GLU A 235 -18.14 4.15 -12.45
CA GLU A 235 -16.85 3.64 -11.93
C GLU A 235 -15.90 3.24 -13.06
N THR A 236 -16.42 2.54 -14.07
CA THR A 236 -15.63 2.08 -15.21
C THR A 236 -15.10 3.26 -16.03
N GLU A 237 -15.95 4.23 -16.36
CA GLU A 237 -15.54 5.41 -17.12
C GLU A 237 -14.60 6.31 -16.31
N THR A 238 -14.86 6.48 -15.01
CA THR A 238 -13.95 7.22 -14.12
C THR A 238 -12.55 6.61 -14.14
N LYS A 239 -12.44 5.28 -13.97
CA LYS A 239 -11.13 4.59 -14.01
C LYS A 239 -10.42 4.77 -15.34
N LYS A 240 -11.16 4.70 -16.45
CA LYS A 240 -10.60 4.91 -17.79
C LYS A 240 -10.04 6.32 -17.93
N LEU A 241 -10.83 7.34 -17.59
CA LEU A 241 -10.42 8.73 -17.66
C LEU A 241 -9.24 9.05 -16.75
N VAL A 242 -9.20 8.45 -15.54
CA VAL A 242 -8.05 8.60 -14.63
C VAL A 242 -6.79 8.01 -15.26
N LYS A 243 -6.86 6.81 -15.84
CA LYS A 243 -5.69 6.18 -16.50
C LYS A 243 -5.19 7.00 -17.70
N GLU A 244 -6.09 7.61 -18.47
CA GLU A 244 -5.71 8.47 -19.59
C GLU A 244 -5.05 9.79 -19.13
N ARG A 245 -5.45 10.33 -17.98
CA ARG A 245 -4.97 11.63 -17.47
C ARG A 245 -3.80 11.54 -16.50
N PHE A 246 -3.62 10.38 -15.89
CA PHE A 246 -2.51 10.07 -15.00
C PHE A 246 -1.69 8.90 -15.56
N ASP A 247 -1.25 9.08 -16.80
CA ASP A 247 -0.48 8.07 -17.52
C ASP A 247 1.01 8.13 -17.16
N TYR A 248 1.63 6.94 -17.06
CA TYR A 248 3.07 6.77 -16.89
C TYR A 248 3.50 5.38 -17.33
N GLN A 249 4.77 5.24 -17.69
CA GLN A 249 5.31 3.96 -18.15
C GLN A 249 5.54 2.99 -16.99
N ILE A 250 5.13 1.75 -17.18
CA ILE A 250 5.35 0.65 -16.23
C ILE A 250 6.24 -0.40 -16.91
N PRO A 251 7.54 -0.44 -16.60
CA PRO A 251 8.42 -1.48 -17.08
C PRO A 251 8.02 -2.84 -16.52
N ILE A 252 8.04 -3.87 -17.39
CA ILE A 252 7.75 -5.25 -17.02
C ILE A 252 8.89 -6.11 -17.54
N ALA A 253 9.41 -6.99 -16.69
CA ALA A 253 10.43 -7.96 -17.04
C ALA A 253 10.03 -9.37 -16.61
N GLU A 254 10.56 -10.37 -17.30
CA GLU A 254 10.45 -11.77 -16.92
C GLU A 254 11.84 -12.40 -16.95
N VAL A 255 12.21 -13.13 -15.88
CA VAL A 255 13.44 -13.90 -15.80
C VAL A 255 13.12 -15.38 -15.67
N GLN A 256 13.94 -16.21 -16.30
CA GLN A 256 13.79 -17.66 -16.31
C GLN A 256 14.67 -18.34 -15.24
N LYS A 257 15.72 -17.66 -14.79
CA LYS A 257 16.66 -18.13 -13.77
C LYS A 257 16.96 -17.00 -12.77
N ALA A 258 16.68 -17.26 -11.51
CA ALA A 258 16.82 -16.28 -10.44
C ALA A 258 17.86 -16.71 -9.37
N GLY A 259 18.94 -17.36 -9.79
CA GLY A 259 20.08 -17.68 -8.95
C GLY A 259 19.97 -18.97 -8.13
N ILE A 260 18.81 -19.62 -8.11
CA ILE A 260 18.58 -20.86 -7.33
C ILE A 260 17.75 -21.86 -8.12
N SER A 261 18.10 -23.13 -8.03
CA SER A 261 17.34 -24.23 -8.63
C SER A 261 16.27 -24.78 -7.68
N THR A 262 15.42 -25.67 -8.18
CA THR A 262 14.41 -26.40 -7.40
C THR A 262 14.98 -27.21 -6.24
N THR A 263 16.27 -27.58 -6.31
CA THR A 263 16.99 -28.32 -5.25
C THR A 263 17.76 -27.42 -4.30
N GLY A 264 17.70 -26.10 -4.48
CA GLY A 264 18.45 -25.13 -3.68
C GLY A 264 19.91 -24.91 -4.14
N ALA A 265 20.33 -25.52 -5.26
CA ALA A 265 21.67 -25.30 -5.80
C ALA A 265 21.78 -23.96 -6.52
N PRO A 266 22.94 -23.26 -6.45
CA PRO A 266 23.18 -22.04 -7.22
C PRO A 266 23.11 -22.30 -8.73
N ILE A 267 22.45 -21.43 -9.45
CA ILE A 267 22.38 -21.40 -10.92
C ILE A 267 22.60 -19.97 -11.42
N GLU A 268 22.55 -19.77 -12.74
CA GLU A 268 22.58 -18.45 -13.34
C GLU A 268 21.53 -17.51 -12.72
N ASN A 269 21.88 -16.23 -12.56
CA ASN A 269 21.00 -15.22 -11.97
C ASN A 269 20.78 -14.07 -12.96
N GLU A 270 19.67 -14.09 -13.68
CA GLU A 270 19.28 -13.09 -14.65
C GLU A 270 18.78 -11.77 -14.01
N LEU A 271 18.58 -11.74 -12.68
CA LEU A 271 18.25 -10.51 -11.98
C LEU A 271 19.42 -9.50 -11.95
N LEU A 272 20.69 -10.00 -12.04
CA LEU A 272 21.86 -9.12 -12.06
C LEU A 272 21.96 -8.29 -13.35
N PRO A 273 21.89 -8.90 -14.57
CA PRO A 273 21.84 -8.12 -15.79
C PRO A 273 20.59 -7.26 -15.87
N LEU A 274 19.43 -7.73 -15.41
CA LEU A 274 18.20 -6.95 -15.38
C LEU A 274 18.34 -5.66 -14.55
N GLU A 275 19.06 -5.69 -13.43
CA GLU A 275 19.32 -4.50 -12.61
C GLU A 275 20.08 -3.44 -13.41
N THR A 276 21.07 -3.87 -14.18
CA THR A 276 21.85 -2.97 -15.06
C THR A 276 20.97 -2.39 -16.17
N GLU A 277 20.24 -3.22 -16.89
CA GLU A 277 19.30 -2.81 -17.95
C GLU A 277 18.26 -1.84 -17.44
N TYR A 278 17.65 -2.14 -16.29
CA TYR A 278 16.66 -1.26 -15.67
C TYR A 278 17.26 0.09 -15.26
N THR A 279 18.50 0.10 -14.78
CA THR A 279 19.19 1.32 -14.40
C THR A 279 19.46 2.21 -15.62
N GLU A 280 19.84 1.62 -16.75
CA GLU A 280 20.01 2.34 -18.02
C GLU A 280 18.69 2.86 -18.56
N TYR A 281 17.66 1.99 -18.60
CA TYR A 281 16.32 2.36 -19.03
C TYR A 281 15.77 3.56 -18.22
N ARG A 282 15.94 3.56 -16.90
CA ARG A 282 15.52 4.68 -16.05
C ARG A 282 16.20 5.99 -16.39
N LYS A 283 17.49 5.94 -16.67
CA LYS A 283 18.27 7.13 -17.07
C LYS A 283 17.81 7.67 -18.42
N GLU A 284 17.68 6.79 -19.39
CA GLU A 284 17.24 7.13 -20.75
C GLU A 284 15.85 7.78 -20.77
N HIS A 285 14.92 7.22 -20.02
CA HIS A 285 13.53 7.71 -19.96
C HIS A 285 13.28 8.74 -18.85
N SER A 286 14.33 9.19 -18.15
CA SER A 286 14.23 10.12 -17.02
C SER A 286 13.24 9.69 -15.93
N LEU A 287 13.05 8.38 -15.78
CA LEU A 287 12.10 7.82 -14.80
C LEU A 287 12.70 7.88 -13.39
N TRP A 288 11.90 8.36 -12.44
CA TRP A 288 12.25 8.35 -11.02
C TRP A 288 13.56 9.09 -10.68
N MET A 289 13.98 10.02 -11.55
CA MET A 289 15.19 10.81 -11.42
C MET A 289 15.06 11.98 -10.43
N GLN A 290 14.03 12.03 -9.62
CA GLN A 290 13.99 13.03 -8.56
C GLN A 290 15.24 12.83 -7.68
N LYS A 291 16.04 13.88 -7.57
CA LYS A 291 17.11 13.94 -6.59
C LYS A 291 16.48 13.65 -5.24
N ALA A 292 16.76 12.49 -4.66
CA ALA A 292 16.48 12.27 -3.27
C ALA A 292 17.09 13.47 -2.55
N LYS A 293 16.29 14.23 -1.80
CA LYS A 293 16.84 15.23 -0.88
C LYS A 293 17.81 14.45 -0.02
N GLN A 294 19.10 14.65 -0.23
CA GLN A 294 20.12 14.03 0.61
C GLN A 294 19.92 14.60 2.01
N ILE A 295 19.31 13.80 2.88
CA ILE A 295 19.22 14.15 4.28
C ILE A 295 20.57 13.81 4.88
N THR A 296 21.39 14.81 5.07
CA THR A 296 22.68 14.66 5.74
C THR A 296 22.42 14.69 7.25
N TYR A 297 22.80 13.63 7.93
CA TYR A 297 22.81 13.58 9.39
C TYR A 297 24.22 13.96 9.87
N THR A 298 24.28 14.92 10.79
CA THR A 298 25.48 15.20 11.57
C THR A 298 25.20 14.94 13.06
N LEU A 299 26.24 14.54 13.78
CA LEU A 299 26.17 14.40 15.22
C LEU A 299 26.60 15.73 15.87
N ASP A 300 25.89 16.16 16.89
CA ASP A 300 26.34 17.26 17.76
C ASP A 300 27.48 16.81 18.67
N LYS A 301 28.02 17.75 19.47
CA LYS A 301 29.10 17.46 20.40
C LYS A 301 28.76 16.44 21.50
N ASN A 302 27.48 16.13 21.65
CA ASN A 302 26.93 15.19 22.62
C ASN A 302 26.49 13.85 21.98
N GLY A 303 26.78 13.65 20.66
CA GLY A 303 26.37 12.46 19.93
C GLY A 303 24.91 12.44 19.50
N ASN A 304 24.16 13.54 19.61
CA ASN A 304 22.77 13.58 19.12
C ASN A 304 22.73 13.82 17.61
N ILE A 305 21.78 13.21 16.93
CA ILE A 305 21.59 13.38 15.49
C ILE A 305 21.02 14.77 15.22
N ILE A 306 21.76 15.60 14.49
CA ILE A 306 21.25 16.84 13.91
C ILE A 306 20.86 16.56 12.47
N ARG A 307 19.57 16.69 12.17
CA ARG A 307 19.06 16.62 10.79
C ARG A 307 19.33 17.96 10.12
N MET A 308 20.23 17.97 9.14
CA MET A 308 20.40 19.12 8.27
C MET A 308 19.51 18.97 7.03
N HIS A 309 18.63 19.92 6.82
CA HIS A 309 17.90 20.07 5.56
C HIS A 309 18.78 20.92 4.64
N ASN A 310 19.19 20.33 3.50
CA ASN A 310 19.74 21.09 2.39
C ASN A 310 18.63 21.50 1.44
#